data_c29abd94c8ae9d8dc3572c71ebb2f70e
#
_entry.id   c29abd94c8ae9d8dc3572c71ebb2f70e
#
_cell.length_a   1.000
_cell.length_b   1.000
_cell.length_c   1.000
_cell.angle_alpha   90.00
_cell.angle_beta   90.00
_cell.angle_gamma   90.00
#
_symmetry.space_group_name_H-M   'P 1'
#
loop_
_entity.id
_entity.type
_entity.pdbx_description
1 polymer ?
#
loop_
_entity_poly.entity_id
_entity_poly.type
_entity_poly.pdbx_seq_one_letter_code
_entity_poly.pdbx_strand_id
1 'polypeptide(L)'
;MTLTTFLLQALASLLAIITFLIVLNVQRSMLIPGGILGMSIWLLYLILKEPTNVILATFIAAVIGSCISQIMSIIYKTPAVVFALAILAPLVPGYLSYRTTSFVVTGDYRNAITSAMLVMMLALVISIGMASGTVVLKLYYYLKKNRVS
;
A
#
# COMPACT_ATOMS: atom_id res chain seq x y z
N MET A 1 -14.62 13.94 6.22
CA MET A 1 -14.07 13.24 7.42
C MET A 1 -13.89 14.24 8.56
N THR A 2 -14.25 13.88 9.81
CA THR A 2 -13.95 14.72 10.99
C THR A 2 -12.47 14.61 11.35
N LEU A 3 -11.89 15.64 11.95
CA LEU A 3 -10.48 15.66 12.38
C LEU A 3 -10.16 14.48 13.32
N THR A 4 -11.09 14.18 14.23
CA THR A 4 -10.97 13.04 15.15
C THR A 4 -10.88 11.69 14.44
N THR A 5 -11.70 11.48 13.42
CA THR A 5 -11.68 10.24 12.61
C THR A 5 -10.37 10.11 11.86
N PHE A 6 -9.84 11.22 11.33
CA PHE A 6 -8.56 11.22 10.61
C PHE A 6 -7.39 10.86 11.53
N LEU A 7 -7.33 11.44 12.74
CA LEU A 7 -6.31 11.13 13.74
C LEU A 7 -6.38 9.68 14.22
N LEU A 8 -7.59 9.16 14.47
CA LEU A 8 -7.78 7.75 14.83
C LEU A 8 -7.31 6.81 13.73
N GLN A 9 -7.62 7.10 12.48
CA GLN A 9 -7.15 6.32 11.32
C GLN A 9 -5.62 6.35 11.18
N ALA A 10 -5.00 7.50 11.41
CA ALA A 10 -3.55 7.64 11.40
C ALA A 10 -2.88 6.78 12.47
N LEU A 11 -3.33 6.88 13.71
CA LEU A 11 -2.77 6.09 14.82
C LEU A 11 -3.01 4.59 14.64
N ALA A 12 -4.23 4.20 14.27
CA ALA A 12 -4.57 2.80 14.06
C ALA A 12 -3.75 2.18 12.92
N SER A 13 -3.59 2.88 11.79
CA SER A 13 -2.79 2.40 10.68
C SER A 13 -1.31 2.32 11.05
N LEU A 14 -0.76 3.29 11.77
CA LEU A 14 0.63 3.28 12.23
C LEU A 14 0.91 2.04 13.09
N LEU A 15 0.08 1.79 14.10
CA LEU A 15 0.22 0.64 14.99
C LEU A 15 0.08 -0.69 14.23
N ALA A 16 -0.92 -0.79 13.37
CA ALA A 16 -1.16 -1.99 12.57
C ALA A 16 0.03 -2.30 11.65
N ILE A 17 0.60 -1.28 10.98
CA ILE A 17 1.71 -1.46 10.05
C ILE A 17 3.00 -1.83 10.81
N ILE A 18 3.30 -1.17 11.93
CA ILE A 18 4.46 -1.53 12.76
C ILE A 18 4.34 -2.97 13.25
N THR A 19 3.17 -3.37 13.74
CA THR A 19 2.91 -4.75 14.19
C THR A 19 3.10 -5.73 13.03
N PHE A 20 2.58 -5.42 11.85
CA PHE A 20 2.76 -6.25 10.65
C PHE A 20 4.24 -6.40 10.27
N LEU A 21 5.02 -5.32 10.30
CA LEU A 21 6.45 -5.36 10.02
C LEU A 21 7.24 -6.18 11.07
N ILE A 22 6.81 -6.17 12.33
CA ILE A 22 7.38 -7.02 13.40
C ILE A 22 7.11 -8.49 13.10
N VAL A 23 5.88 -8.85 12.73
CA VAL A 23 5.51 -10.22 12.36
C VAL A 23 6.32 -10.73 11.17
N LEU A 24 6.64 -9.86 10.21
CA LEU A 24 7.49 -10.17 9.06
C LEU A 24 9.00 -10.15 9.39
N ASN A 25 9.35 -9.98 10.67
CA ASN A 25 10.72 -9.96 11.15
C ASN A 25 11.61 -8.90 10.45
N VAL A 26 11.03 -7.74 10.15
CA VAL A 26 11.75 -6.60 9.58
C VAL A 26 12.70 -6.03 10.62
N GLN A 27 13.89 -5.58 10.18
CA GLN A 27 14.91 -4.98 11.04
C GLN A 27 14.34 -3.84 11.90
N ARG A 28 14.61 -3.86 13.20
CA ARG A 28 14.02 -2.91 14.19
C ARG A 28 14.21 -1.44 13.83
N SER A 29 15.35 -1.09 13.25
CA SER A 29 15.65 0.29 12.79
C SER A 29 14.73 0.77 11.66
N MET A 30 14.07 -0.15 10.95
CA MET A 30 13.18 0.16 9.82
C MET A 30 11.70 0.15 10.22
N LEU A 31 11.34 -0.22 11.44
CA LEU A 31 9.94 -0.30 11.89
C LEU A 31 9.26 1.08 11.90
N ILE A 32 9.93 2.09 12.47
CA ILE A 32 9.38 3.45 12.54
C ILE A 32 9.32 4.11 11.16
N PRO A 33 10.41 4.15 10.37
CA PRO A 33 10.34 4.70 9.01
C PRO A 33 9.32 4.00 8.11
N GLY A 34 9.24 2.66 8.18
CA GLY A 34 8.25 1.88 7.45
C GLY A 34 6.83 2.14 7.93
N GLY A 35 6.61 2.22 9.24
CA GLY A 35 5.31 2.54 9.83
C GLY A 35 4.79 3.91 9.40
N ILE A 36 5.65 4.93 9.43
CA ILE A 36 5.30 6.29 8.97
C ILE A 36 4.98 6.30 7.48
N LEU A 37 5.78 5.61 6.66
CA LEU A 37 5.52 5.49 5.23
C LEU A 37 4.15 4.85 4.97
N GLY A 38 3.89 3.68 5.54
CA GLY A 38 2.62 2.99 5.33
C GLY A 38 1.42 3.78 5.84
N MET A 39 1.52 4.44 7.01
CA MET A 39 0.51 5.36 7.51
C MET A 39 0.24 6.50 6.51
N SER A 40 1.30 7.12 5.97
CA SER A 40 1.15 8.21 5.00
C SER A 40 0.43 7.75 3.72
N ILE A 41 0.74 6.54 3.24
CA ILE A 41 0.06 5.96 2.07
C ILE A 41 -1.39 5.61 2.37
N TRP A 42 -1.71 5.13 3.58
CA TRP A 42 -3.09 4.91 4.01
C TRP A 42 -3.90 6.21 4.02
N LEU A 43 -3.35 7.27 4.59
CA LEU A 43 -4.02 8.58 4.63
C LEU A 43 -4.20 9.15 3.22
N LEU A 44 -3.20 9.01 2.36
CA LEU A 44 -3.30 9.40 0.95
C LEU A 44 -4.43 8.63 0.25
N TYR A 45 -4.52 7.32 0.43
CA TYR A 45 -5.62 6.51 -0.10
C TYR A 45 -6.98 7.00 0.38
N LEU A 46 -7.13 7.32 1.68
CA LEU A 46 -8.39 7.81 2.23
C LEU A 46 -8.82 9.16 1.60
N ILE A 47 -7.87 10.07 1.39
CA ILE A 47 -8.13 11.36 0.74
C ILE A 47 -8.54 11.17 -0.71
N LEU A 48 -7.86 10.29 -1.44
CA LEU A 48 -8.13 10.04 -2.85
C LEU A 48 -9.43 9.26 -3.09
N LYS A 49 -9.83 8.43 -2.14
CA LYS A 49 -11.02 7.58 -2.27
C LYS A 49 -12.33 8.40 -2.33
N GLU A 50 -12.40 9.56 -1.66
CA GLU A 50 -13.62 10.39 -1.64
C GLU A 50 -13.93 11.03 -3.02
N PRO A 51 -12.96 11.69 -3.71
CA PRO A 51 -13.19 12.31 -5.02
C PRO A 51 -13.11 11.34 -6.19
N THR A 52 -12.57 10.12 -5.99
CA THR A 52 -12.40 9.12 -7.06
C THR A 52 -13.15 7.83 -6.72
N ASN A 53 -12.66 6.72 -7.21
CA ASN A 53 -13.15 5.40 -6.82
C ASN A 53 -12.03 4.58 -6.14
N VAL A 54 -12.43 3.50 -5.45
CA VAL A 54 -11.52 2.64 -4.69
C VAL A 54 -10.35 2.13 -5.55
N ILE A 55 -10.61 1.78 -6.81
CA ILE A 55 -9.62 1.20 -7.74
C ILE A 55 -8.56 2.25 -8.09
N LEU A 56 -8.99 3.46 -8.49
CA LEU A 56 -8.08 4.53 -8.90
C LEU A 56 -7.30 5.08 -7.70
N ALA A 57 -7.95 5.24 -6.55
CA ALA A 57 -7.28 5.64 -5.31
C ALA A 57 -6.18 4.65 -4.90
N THR A 58 -6.47 3.35 -4.98
CA THR A 58 -5.50 2.29 -4.69
C THR A 58 -4.33 2.32 -5.68
N PHE A 59 -4.61 2.51 -6.97
CA PHE A 59 -3.56 2.61 -8.00
C PHE A 59 -2.60 3.76 -7.73
N ILE A 60 -3.13 4.97 -7.53
CA ILE A 60 -2.32 6.17 -7.27
C ILE A 60 -1.51 6.01 -5.98
N ALA A 61 -2.13 5.53 -4.91
CA ALA A 61 -1.45 5.27 -3.66
C ALA A 61 -0.32 4.24 -3.81
N ALA A 62 -0.53 3.16 -4.60
CA ALA A 62 0.48 2.14 -4.87
C ALA A 62 1.66 2.70 -5.69
N VAL A 63 1.40 3.51 -6.73
CA VAL A 63 2.45 4.15 -7.54
C VAL A 63 3.29 5.08 -6.69
N ILE A 64 2.65 6.01 -5.97
CA ILE A 64 3.35 6.99 -5.12
C ILE A 64 4.14 6.27 -4.01
N GLY A 65 3.50 5.31 -3.35
CA GLY A 65 4.14 4.52 -2.31
C GLY A 65 5.37 3.78 -2.83
N SER A 66 5.27 3.13 -3.99
CA SER A 66 6.39 2.44 -4.62
C SER A 66 7.55 3.38 -4.94
N CYS A 67 7.28 4.59 -5.45
CA CYS A 67 8.30 5.61 -5.67
C CYS A 67 9.01 5.99 -4.37
N ILE A 68 8.26 6.27 -3.31
CA ILE A 68 8.83 6.65 -2.00
C ILE A 68 9.62 5.47 -1.40
N SER A 69 9.13 4.24 -1.52
CA SER A 69 9.83 3.02 -1.09
C SER A 69 11.23 2.90 -1.71
N GLN A 70 11.37 3.16 -3.00
CA GLN A 70 12.67 3.14 -3.68
C GLN A 70 13.60 4.24 -3.17
N ILE A 71 13.09 5.45 -2.94
CA ILE A 71 13.86 6.57 -2.40
C ILE A 71 14.34 6.23 -0.97
N MET A 72 13.44 5.76 -0.12
CA MET A 72 13.79 5.36 1.25
C MET A 72 14.81 4.22 1.28
N SER A 73 14.71 3.26 0.37
CA SER A 73 15.69 2.18 0.21
C SER A 73 17.12 2.73 0.00
N ILE A 74 17.27 3.77 -0.80
CA ILE A 74 18.56 4.41 -1.05
C ILE A 74 19.05 5.16 0.20
N ILE A 75 18.18 5.92 0.86
CA ILE A 75 18.51 6.72 2.05
C ILE A 75 18.93 5.82 3.20
N TYR A 76 18.17 4.78 3.47
CA TYR A 76 18.39 3.86 4.60
C TYR A 76 19.35 2.70 4.27
N LYS A 77 19.84 2.62 3.00
CA LYS A 77 20.72 1.53 2.52
C LYS A 77 20.14 0.15 2.81
N THR A 78 18.84 -0.01 2.63
CA THR A 78 18.06 -1.21 2.96
C THR A 78 17.31 -1.67 1.71
N PRO A 79 17.09 -2.97 1.49
CA PRO A 79 16.35 -3.45 0.33
C PRO A 79 14.96 -2.79 0.23
N ALA A 80 14.56 -2.36 -0.98
CA ALA A 80 13.29 -1.67 -1.21
C ALA A 80 12.06 -2.50 -0.81
N VAL A 81 12.20 -3.83 -0.77
CA VAL A 81 11.13 -4.74 -0.35
C VAL A 81 10.65 -4.47 1.08
N VAL A 82 11.52 -4.01 1.97
CA VAL A 82 11.18 -3.68 3.35
C VAL A 82 10.13 -2.56 3.40
N PHE A 83 10.35 -1.50 2.63
CA PHE A 83 9.39 -0.39 2.54
C PHE A 83 8.18 -0.74 1.67
N ALA A 84 8.35 -1.60 0.66
CA ALA A 84 7.24 -2.12 -0.13
C ALA A 84 6.23 -2.90 0.72
N LEU A 85 6.69 -3.70 1.68
CA LEU A 85 5.84 -4.41 2.63
C LEU A 85 5.01 -3.45 3.51
N ALA A 86 5.61 -2.34 3.94
CA ALA A 86 4.91 -1.31 4.70
C ALA A 86 3.77 -0.64 3.92
N ILE A 87 3.93 -0.50 2.60
CA ILE A 87 2.90 0.06 1.70
C ILE A 87 1.81 -0.98 1.41
N LEU A 88 2.19 -2.23 1.24
CA LEU A 88 1.24 -3.32 0.96
C LEU A 88 0.27 -3.54 2.12
N ALA A 89 0.74 -3.46 3.36
CA ALA A 89 -0.06 -3.73 4.55
C ALA A 89 -1.41 -3.00 4.56
N PRO A 90 -1.49 -1.68 4.35
CA PRO A 90 -2.76 -0.96 4.36
C PRO A 90 -3.54 -1.05 3.04
N LEU A 91 -2.90 -1.36 1.91
CA LEU A 91 -3.57 -1.37 0.60
C LEU A 91 -4.21 -2.73 0.27
N VAL A 92 -3.73 -3.81 0.86
CA VAL A 92 -4.29 -5.16 0.63
C VAL A 92 -5.73 -5.22 1.14
N PRO A 93 -6.70 -5.68 0.32
CA PRO A 93 -8.12 -5.67 0.66
C PRO A 93 -8.50 -6.82 1.62
N GLY A 94 -7.89 -6.85 2.82
CA GLY A 94 -8.09 -7.93 3.80
C GLY A 94 -9.54 -8.09 4.26
N TYR A 95 -10.24 -7.00 4.54
CA TYR A 95 -11.66 -7.03 4.91
C TYR A 95 -12.54 -7.59 3.79
N LEU A 96 -12.29 -7.20 2.53
CA LEU A 96 -13.05 -7.72 1.39
C LEU A 96 -12.78 -9.21 1.17
N SER A 97 -11.55 -9.66 1.35
CA SER A 97 -11.17 -11.07 1.27
C SER A 97 -11.89 -11.91 2.33
N TYR A 98 -11.90 -11.44 3.58
CA TYR A 98 -12.65 -12.06 4.67
C TYR A 98 -14.15 -12.13 4.36
N ARG A 99 -14.73 -11.02 3.89
CA ARG A 99 -16.14 -10.94 3.55
C ARG A 99 -16.51 -11.88 2.40
N THR A 100 -15.64 -12.03 1.41
CA THR A 100 -15.82 -13.00 0.32
C THR A 100 -15.95 -14.43 0.86
N THR A 101 -15.03 -14.82 1.74
CA THR A 101 -15.07 -16.15 2.38
C THR A 101 -16.33 -16.34 3.22
N SER A 102 -16.74 -15.32 3.97
CA SER A 102 -17.98 -15.34 4.74
C SER A 102 -19.21 -15.58 3.88
N PHE A 103 -19.32 -14.93 2.72
CA PHE A 103 -20.42 -15.14 1.77
C PHE A 103 -20.45 -16.57 1.19
N VAL A 104 -19.27 -17.17 0.94
CA VAL A 104 -19.19 -18.57 0.51
C VAL A 104 -19.74 -19.51 1.59
N VAL A 105 -19.33 -19.29 2.84
CA VAL A 105 -19.78 -20.14 3.97
C VAL A 105 -21.27 -20.02 4.23
N THR A 106 -21.86 -18.83 4.04
CA THR A 106 -23.30 -18.61 4.21
C THR A 106 -24.16 -18.98 3.00
N GLY A 107 -23.53 -19.48 1.91
CA GLY A 107 -24.23 -19.89 0.68
C GLY A 107 -24.66 -18.73 -0.23
N ASP A 108 -24.24 -17.52 0.06
CA ASP A 108 -24.54 -16.33 -0.78
C ASP A 108 -23.49 -16.20 -1.90
N TYR A 109 -23.55 -17.11 -2.86
CA TYR A 109 -22.58 -17.20 -3.94
C TYR A 109 -22.58 -15.97 -4.87
N ARG A 110 -23.69 -15.27 -5.01
CA ARG A 110 -23.77 -14.06 -5.84
C ARG A 110 -22.89 -12.95 -5.27
N ASN A 111 -23.01 -12.66 -3.99
CA ASN A 111 -22.20 -11.66 -3.30
C ASN A 111 -20.75 -12.13 -3.13
N ALA A 112 -20.52 -13.44 -2.96
CA ALA A 112 -19.19 -14.03 -2.94
C ALA A 112 -18.41 -13.77 -4.25
N ILE A 113 -19.02 -14.05 -5.40
CA ILE A 113 -18.40 -13.83 -6.71
C ILE A 113 -18.11 -12.34 -6.95
N THR A 114 -19.07 -11.46 -6.67
CA THR A 114 -18.89 -10.01 -6.85
C THR A 114 -17.75 -9.47 -5.98
N SER A 115 -17.69 -9.89 -4.72
CA SER A 115 -16.61 -9.50 -3.80
C SER A 115 -15.26 -10.07 -4.22
N ALA A 116 -15.20 -11.33 -4.67
CA ALA A 116 -13.99 -11.96 -5.17
C ALA A 116 -13.43 -11.23 -6.40
N MET A 117 -14.29 -10.85 -7.34
CA MET A 117 -13.88 -10.06 -8.51
C MET A 117 -13.26 -8.72 -8.10
N LEU A 118 -13.85 -8.02 -7.14
CA LEU A 118 -13.30 -6.77 -6.63
C LEU A 118 -11.93 -6.96 -5.95
N VAL A 119 -11.78 -8.02 -5.15
CA VAL A 119 -10.49 -8.37 -4.53
C VAL A 119 -9.42 -8.63 -5.59
N MET A 120 -9.74 -9.41 -6.63
CA MET A 120 -8.81 -9.68 -7.73
C MET A 120 -8.44 -8.40 -8.49
N MET A 121 -9.41 -7.53 -8.78
CA MET A 121 -9.13 -6.24 -9.42
C MET A 121 -8.19 -5.37 -8.58
N LEU A 122 -8.43 -5.28 -7.27
CA LEU A 122 -7.55 -4.51 -6.38
C LEU A 122 -6.15 -5.11 -6.30
N ALA A 123 -6.01 -6.42 -6.25
CA ALA A 123 -4.70 -7.09 -6.25
C ALA A 123 -3.91 -6.79 -7.55
N LEU A 124 -4.56 -6.85 -8.70
CA LEU A 124 -3.95 -6.47 -9.99
C LEU A 124 -3.53 -5.01 -10.00
N VAL A 125 -4.40 -4.11 -9.54
CA VAL A 125 -4.14 -2.67 -9.50
C VAL A 125 -2.97 -2.33 -8.59
N ILE A 126 -2.88 -2.95 -7.42
CA ILE A 126 -1.74 -2.80 -6.50
C ILE A 126 -0.45 -3.28 -7.19
N SER A 127 -0.47 -4.46 -7.81
CA SER A 127 0.70 -5.05 -8.47
C SER A 127 1.21 -4.18 -9.61
N ILE A 128 0.31 -3.71 -10.49
CA ILE A 128 0.65 -2.82 -11.61
C ILE A 128 1.14 -1.46 -11.08
N GLY A 129 0.48 -0.89 -10.06
CA GLY A 129 0.87 0.37 -9.45
C GLY A 129 2.27 0.32 -8.85
N MET A 130 2.59 -0.73 -8.09
CA MET A 130 3.92 -0.91 -7.51
C MET A 130 5.00 -1.15 -8.56
N ALA A 131 4.72 -1.94 -9.59
CA ALA A 131 5.64 -2.16 -10.70
C ALA A 131 5.91 -0.84 -11.46
N SER A 132 4.86 -0.08 -11.77
CA SER A 132 4.96 1.21 -12.46
C SER A 132 5.83 2.22 -11.68
N GLY A 133 5.60 2.37 -10.37
CA GLY A 133 6.40 3.27 -9.54
C GLY A 133 7.89 2.87 -9.49
N THR A 134 8.17 1.58 -9.43
CA THR A 134 9.55 1.06 -9.48
C THR A 134 10.24 1.38 -10.82
N VAL A 135 9.53 1.18 -11.93
CA VAL A 135 10.06 1.44 -13.29
C VAL A 135 10.31 2.95 -13.50
N VAL A 136 9.37 3.79 -13.11
CA VAL A 136 9.48 5.25 -13.24
C VAL A 136 10.74 5.78 -12.54
N LEU A 137 10.99 5.34 -11.31
CA LEU A 137 12.17 5.78 -10.57
C LEU A 137 13.49 5.24 -11.14
N LYS A 138 13.53 3.98 -11.53
CA LYS A 138 14.73 3.40 -12.18
C LYS A 138 15.07 4.15 -13.47
N LEU A 139 14.05 4.45 -14.28
CA LEU A 139 14.24 5.21 -15.52
C LEU A 139 14.74 6.64 -15.24
N TYR A 140 14.18 7.32 -14.23
CA TYR A 140 14.66 8.65 -13.83
C TYR A 140 16.14 8.64 -13.43
N TYR A 141 16.57 7.69 -12.61
CA TYR A 141 18.00 7.57 -12.22
C TYR A 141 18.89 7.21 -13.39
N TYR A 142 18.44 6.36 -14.30
CA TYR A 142 19.20 6.01 -15.51
C TYR A 142 19.42 7.23 -16.42
N LEU A 143 18.37 8.00 -16.68
CA LEU A 143 18.44 9.21 -17.49
C LEU A 143 19.31 10.29 -16.85
N LYS A 144 19.23 10.45 -15.53
CA LYS A 144 20.05 11.41 -14.78
C LYS A 144 21.55 11.04 -14.85
N LYS A 145 21.86 9.75 -14.74
CA LYS A 145 23.26 9.28 -14.84
C LYS A 145 23.86 9.57 -16.20
N ASN A 146 23.11 9.37 -17.27
CA ASN A 146 23.58 9.61 -18.65
C ASN A 146 23.67 11.10 -19.03
N ARG A 147 23.09 12.02 -18.24
CA ARG A 147 23.24 13.48 -18.46
C ARG A 147 24.49 14.06 -17.79
N VAL A 148 25.12 13.34 -16.89
CA VAL A 148 26.27 13.82 -16.09
C VAL A 148 27.58 13.22 -16.61
N SER A 149 27.50 12.29 -17.54
CA SER A 149 28.64 11.75 -18.30
C SER A 149 28.75 12.43 -19.66
#